data_0ccf64560af974fe1617ec8780997827
#
_entry.id   0ccf64560af974fe1617ec8780997827
#
_cell.length_a   1.000
_cell.length_b   1.000
_cell.length_c   1.000
_cell.angle_alpha   90.00
_cell.angle_beta   90.00
_cell.angle_gamma   90.00
#
_symmetry.space_group_name_H-M   'P 1'
#
loop_
_entity.id
_entity.type
_entity.pdbx_description
1 polymer ?
#
loop_
_entity_poly.entity_id
_entity_poly.type
_entity_poly.pdbx_seq_one_letter_code
_entity_poly.pdbx_strand_id
1 'polypeptide(L)'
;MLINDNDTLKKYVPNTLKAVAGELSLFDKIQYHLLQAEQWLTDTFVSSDTMSRIRTYSNSTPLLHYCRIITAAEAMLHAVPQLDLILTPNGFGIVSNQNIAPASKDRIERLLLSLEKQRDDALAVILTMLPDAHHWTASEQFNYFAATMFSTLDIVHQLGFADHIWLRYQDTRAKLLTIEHRLETEFFSPELMDMLRTANALNKWDMTLDTAQYKRMYQRISAIEFSILRIGEYPIPSIIDIVNSIRLAKGNVFAEWKNSDTAKLFEDHGYKNKKQAGGYFF
;
A
#
# COMPACT_ATOMS: atom_id res chain seq x y z
N MET A 1 -14.66 -18.21 -5.55
CA MET A 1 -13.47 -18.43 -4.70
C MET A 1 -12.25 -18.58 -5.60
N LEU A 2 -11.11 -17.98 -5.23
CA LEU A 2 -9.86 -18.06 -6.02
C LEU A 2 -9.20 -19.44 -5.95
N ILE A 3 -9.37 -20.13 -4.83
CA ILE A 3 -8.87 -21.48 -4.56
C ILE A 3 -10.08 -22.36 -4.27
N ASN A 4 -10.41 -23.29 -5.18
CA ASN A 4 -11.65 -24.06 -5.15
C ASN A 4 -11.47 -25.54 -4.79
N ASP A 5 -10.23 -26.00 -4.75
CA ASP A 5 -9.90 -27.41 -4.56
C ASP A 5 -8.52 -27.59 -3.92
N ASN A 6 -8.28 -28.80 -3.43
CA ASN A 6 -7.05 -29.15 -2.75
C ASN A 6 -5.82 -29.15 -3.68
N ASP A 7 -5.97 -29.44 -4.97
CA ASP A 7 -4.86 -29.47 -5.92
C ASP A 7 -4.40 -28.06 -6.30
N THR A 8 -5.33 -27.10 -6.35
CA THR A 8 -5.02 -25.69 -6.46
C THR A 8 -4.32 -25.19 -5.19
N LEU A 9 -4.84 -25.50 -4.01
CA LEU A 9 -4.25 -25.11 -2.72
C LEU A 9 -2.80 -25.60 -2.56
N LYS A 10 -2.52 -26.85 -2.91
CA LYS A 10 -1.17 -27.45 -2.84
C LYS A 10 -0.12 -26.68 -3.62
N LYS A 11 -0.48 -25.92 -4.64
CA LYS A 11 0.46 -25.13 -5.44
C LYS A 11 0.97 -23.89 -4.69
N TYR A 12 0.21 -23.43 -3.68
CA TYR A 12 0.45 -22.18 -2.97
C TYR A 12 0.85 -22.35 -1.51
N VAL A 13 0.61 -23.55 -0.94
CA VAL A 13 0.99 -23.87 0.43
C VAL A 13 2.23 -24.77 0.43
N PRO A 14 3.36 -24.31 1.01
CA PRO A 14 4.56 -25.10 1.06
C PRO A 14 4.37 -26.34 1.96
N ASN A 15 5.00 -27.46 1.56
CA ASN A 15 5.06 -28.71 2.33
C ASN A 15 3.71 -29.31 2.70
N THR A 16 2.75 -29.22 1.78
CA THR A 16 1.42 -29.83 2.00
C THR A 16 1.53 -31.31 2.26
N LEU A 17 0.86 -31.71 3.34
CA LEU A 17 0.76 -33.08 3.84
C LEU A 17 0.28 -34.07 2.77
N LYS A 18 0.83 -35.29 2.80
CA LYS A 18 0.18 -36.41 2.14
C LYS A 18 -1.21 -36.58 2.76
N ALA A 19 -2.22 -36.67 1.89
CA ALA A 19 -3.56 -37.03 2.34
C ALA A 19 -3.49 -38.40 3.05
N VAL A 20 -3.97 -38.47 4.26
CA VAL A 20 -4.13 -39.73 4.99
C VAL A 20 -5.50 -40.28 4.60
N ALA A 21 -5.57 -41.53 4.20
CA ALA A 21 -6.82 -42.16 3.81
C ALA A 21 -7.82 -42.09 4.98
N GLY A 22 -9.00 -41.55 4.72
CA GLY A 22 -10.07 -41.40 5.73
C GLY A 22 -10.06 -40.07 6.49
N GLU A 23 -9.08 -39.20 6.29
CA GLU A 23 -9.07 -37.82 6.86
C GLU A 23 -9.54 -36.77 5.86
N LEU A 24 -10.12 -35.68 6.40
CA LEU A 24 -10.46 -34.49 5.61
C LEU A 24 -9.19 -33.89 4.97
N SER A 25 -9.31 -33.44 3.73
CA SER A 25 -8.20 -32.75 3.06
C SER A 25 -7.85 -31.44 3.79
N LEU A 26 -6.62 -30.92 3.55
CA LEU A 26 -6.26 -29.62 4.09
C LEU A 26 -7.24 -28.54 3.60
N PHE A 27 -7.65 -28.60 2.35
CA PHE A 27 -8.63 -27.67 1.77
C PHE A 27 -9.94 -27.67 2.57
N ASP A 28 -10.49 -28.85 2.89
CA ASP A 28 -11.73 -28.96 3.67
C ASP A 28 -11.57 -28.38 5.09
N LYS A 29 -10.41 -28.57 5.71
CA LYS A 29 -10.11 -28.06 7.05
C LYS A 29 -10.00 -26.53 7.10
N ILE A 30 -9.49 -25.88 6.04
CA ILE A 30 -9.22 -24.44 6.02
C ILE A 30 -10.12 -23.63 5.09
N GLN A 31 -11.14 -24.26 4.47
CA GLN A 31 -12.03 -23.62 3.51
C GLN A 31 -12.67 -22.33 4.04
N TYR A 32 -13.03 -22.32 5.32
CA TYR A 32 -13.55 -21.12 5.98
C TYR A 32 -12.53 -19.98 6.02
N HIS A 33 -11.29 -20.28 6.35
CA HIS A 33 -10.20 -19.29 6.36
C HIS A 33 -9.85 -18.80 4.95
N LEU A 34 -9.95 -19.65 3.93
CA LEU A 34 -9.78 -19.24 2.53
C LEU A 34 -10.84 -18.23 2.09
N LEU A 35 -12.10 -18.41 2.50
CA LEU A 35 -13.17 -17.45 2.24
C LEU A 35 -12.91 -16.11 2.94
N GLN A 36 -12.52 -16.14 4.20
CA GLN A 36 -12.20 -14.93 4.96
C GLN A 36 -10.99 -14.19 4.37
N ALA A 37 -9.95 -14.91 3.99
CA ALA A 37 -8.75 -14.33 3.39
C ALA A 37 -9.06 -13.69 2.02
N GLU A 38 -9.88 -14.34 1.18
CA GLU A 38 -10.32 -13.75 -0.09
C GLU A 38 -11.19 -12.52 0.12
N GLN A 39 -12.08 -12.53 1.12
CA GLN A 39 -12.88 -11.35 1.47
C GLN A 39 -12.00 -10.20 1.96
N TRP A 40 -11.06 -10.47 2.87
CA TRP A 40 -10.09 -9.48 3.34
C TRP A 40 -9.29 -8.86 2.18
N LEU A 41 -8.77 -9.68 1.25
CA LEU A 41 -8.08 -9.22 0.06
C LEU A 41 -8.97 -8.33 -0.81
N THR A 42 -10.23 -8.72 -0.97
CA THR A 42 -11.21 -7.98 -1.77
C THR A 42 -11.51 -6.61 -1.16
N ASP A 43 -11.81 -6.59 0.14
CA ASP A 43 -12.25 -5.38 0.83
C ASP A 43 -11.12 -4.39 1.08
N THR A 44 -9.89 -4.90 1.26
CA THR A 44 -8.75 -4.07 1.63
C THR A 44 -7.97 -3.56 0.41
N PHE A 45 -7.83 -4.39 -0.66
CA PHE A 45 -6.88 -4.09 -1.76
C PHE A 45 -7.52 -4.03 -3.14
N VAL A 46 -8.43 -4.96 -3.46
CA VAL A 46 -8.79 -5.24 -4.86
C VAL A 46 -10.10 -4.58 -5.28
N SER A 47 -11.10 -4.48 -4.43
CA SER A 47 -12.51 -4.18 -4.65
C SER A 47 -13.34 -5.36 -5.19
N SER A 48 -14.66 -5.34 -4.92
CA SER A 48 -15.57 -6.42 -5.32
C SER A 48 -15.70 -6.57 -6.84
N ASP A 49 -15.76 -5.44 -7.56
CA ASP A 49 -15.91 -5.42 -9.02
C ASP A 49 -14.65 -5.98 -9.70
N THR A 50 -13.49 -5.51 -9.27
CA THR A 50 -12.20 -5.99 -9.78
C THR A 50 -11.99 -7.46 -9.44
N MET A 51 -12.31 -7.90 -8.22
CA MET A 51 -12.19 -9.30 -7.81
C MET A 51 -13.10 -10.20 -8.63
N SER A 52 -14.32 -9.77 -8.92
CA SER A 52 -15.26 -10.50 -9.78
C SER A 52 -14.67 -10.74 -11.17
N ARG A 53 -13.96 -9.76 -11.71
CA ARG A 53 -13.25 -9.88 -12.98
C ARG A 53 -12.03 -10.79 -12.89
N ILE A 54 -11.21 -10.65 -11.83
CA ILE A 54 -10.02 -11.50 -11.61
C ILE A 54 -10.41 -12.99 -11.55
N ARG A 55 -11.54 -13.34 -10.96
CA ARG A 55 -12.04 -14.73 -10.92
C ARG A 55 -12.28 -15.33 -12.31
N THR A 56 -12.47 -14.51 -13.34
CA THR A 56 -12.66 -14.96 -14.72
C THR A 56 -11.37 -15.08 -15.53
N TYR A 57 -10.23 -14.66 -14.96
CA TYR A 57 -8.94 -14.70 -15.65
C TYR A 57 -8.43 -16.13 -15.83
N SER A 58 -7.62 -16.33 -16.87
CA SER A 58 -6.94 -17.61 -17.07
C SER A 58 -5.93 -17.88 -15.95
N ASN A 59 -5.68 -19.13 -15.66
CA ASN A 59 -4.72 -19.55 -14.61
C ASN A 59 -3.28 -19.07 -14.85
N SER A 60 -2.95 -18.63 -16.07
CA SER A 60 -1.64 -18.06 -16.43
C SER A 60 -1.52 -16.56 -16.14
N THR A 61 -2.60 -15.90 -15.72
CA THR A 61 -2.57 -14.44 -15.47
C THR A 61 -1.81 -14.15 -14.17
N PRO A 62 -0.75 -13.29 -14.22
CA PRO A 62 0.05 -13.01 -13.04
C PRO A 62 -0.76 -12.45 -11.86
N LEU A 63 -1.68 -11.51 -12.11
CA LEU A 63 -2.49 -10.92 -11.04
C LEU A 63 -3.32 -11.99 -10.30
N LEU A 64 -3.96 -12.93 -11.01
CA LEU A 64 -4.68 -14.04 -10.39
C LEU A 64 -3.74 -14.94 -9.57
N HIS A 65 -2.53 -15.21 -10.08
CA HIS A 65 -1.53 -16.00 -9.38
C HIS A 65 -1.14 -15.38 -8.04
N TYR A 66 -0.82 -14.08 -8.02
CA TYR A 66 -0.47 -13.39 -6.78
C TYR A 66 -1.66 -13.25 -5.82
N CYS A 67 -2.88 -13.00 -6.31
CA CYS A 67 -4.08 -13.03 -5.47
C CYS A 67 -4.26 -14.38 -4.77
N ARG A 68 -3.97 -15.50 -5.44
CA ARG A 68 -4.00 -16.84 -4.83
C ARG A 68 -2.90 -17.05 -3.79
N ILE A 69 -1.69 -16.54 -4.03
CA ILE A 69 -0.61 -16.58 -3.02
C ILE A 69 -1.07 -15.86 -1.75
N ILE A 70 -1.60 -14.65 -1.89
CA ILE A 70 -2.07 -13.84 -0.76
C ILE A 70 -3.18 -14.57 0.00
N THR A 71 -4.20 -15.06 -0.74
CA THR A 71 -5.33 -15.78 -0.13
C THR A 71 -4.89 -17.04 0.61
N ALA A 72 -3.96 -17.81 0.03
CA ALA A 72 -3.44 -19.03 0.67
C ALA A 72 -2.60 -18.70 1.92
N ALA A 73 -1.71 -17.72 1.82
CA ALA A 73 -0.84 -17.33 2.93
C ALA A 73 -1.65 -16.74 4.10
N GLU A 74 -2.60 -15.84 3.82
CA GLU A 74 -3.47 -15.23 4.83
C GLU A 74 -4.37 -16.28 5.50
N ALA A 75 -4.97 -17.19 4.72
CA ALA A 75 -5.76 -18.29 5.28
C ALA A 75 -4.93 -19.19 6.19
N MET A 76 -3.68 -19.49 5.83
CA MET A 76 -2.78 -20.30 6.64
C MET A 76 -2.31 -19.56 7.92
N LEU A 77 -2.11 -18.24 7.87
CA LEU A 77 -1.82 -17.45 9.07
C LEU A 77 -2.89 -17.60 10.15
N HIS A 78 -4.17 -17.66 9.73
CA HIS A 78 -5.30 -17.87 10.64
C HIS A 78 -5.52 -19.35 11.01
N ALA A 79 -5.25 -20.27 10.10
CA ALA A 79 -5.52 -21.70 10.30
C ALA A 79 -4.43 -22.38 11.15
N VAL A 80 -3.14 -22.06 10.94
CA VAL A 80 -2.02 -22.76 11.61
C VAL A 80 -2.15 -22.81 13.14
N PRO A 81 -2.50 -21.73 13.84
CA PRO A 81 -2.68 -21.79 15.29
C PRO A 81 -3.83 -22.68 15.77
N GLN A 82 -4.73 -23.09 14.87
CA GLN A 82 -5.93 -23.88 15.19
C GLN A 82 -5.80 -25.35 14.73
N LEU A 83 -4.88 -25.65 13.80
CA LEU A 83 -4.78 -26.97 13.18
C LEU A 83 -4.26 -28.07 14.10
N ASP A 84 -3.55 -27.75 15.17
CA ASP A 84 -3.04 -28.66 16.18
C ASP A 84 -3.97 -28.81 17.40
N LEU A 85 -5.05 -28.01 17.48
CA LEU A 85 -6.01 -28.05 18.55
C LEU A 85 -7.23 -28.87 18.19
N ILE A 86 -7.60 -29.79 19.08
CA ILE A 86 -8.86 -30.55 19.01
C ILE A 86 -9.77 -30.06 20.15
N LEU A 87 -10.98 -29.62 19.78
CA LEU A 87 -12.02 -29.37 20.77
C LEU A 87 -12.63 -30.70 21.23
N THR A 88 -12.51 -31.01 22.51
CA THR A 88 -13.12 -32.16 23.14
C THR A 88 -14.22 -31.71 24.10
N PRO A 89 -15.15 -32.58 24.54
CA PRO A 89 -16.17 -32.24 25.51
C PRO A 89 -15.58 -31.67 26.83
N ASN A 90 -14.33 -31.99 27.16
CA ASN A 90 -13.66 -31.59 28.38
C ASN A 90 -12.65 -30.42 28.19
N GLY A 91 -12.58 -29.81 26.98
CA GLY A 91 -11.66 -28.72 26.67
C GLY A 91 -10.82 -28.97 25.41
N PHE A 92 -9.72 -28.24 25.26
CA PHE A 92 -8.82 -28.37 24.13
C PHE A 92 -7.78 -29.49 24.36
N GLY A 93 -7.58 -30.32 23.36
CA GLY A 93 -6.54 -31.34 23.30
C GLY A 93 -5.55 -31.05 22.17
N ILE A 94 -4.38 -31.67 22.22
CA ILE A 94 -3.35 -31.61 21.16
C ILE A 94 -3.36 -32.91 20.39
N VAL A 95 -3.25 -32.86 19.07
CA VAL A 95 -3.09 -34.07 18.24
C VAL A 95 -1.69 -34.64 18.51
N SER A 96 -1.64 -35.77 19.19
CA SER A 96 -0.40 -36.53 19.37
C SER A 96 -0.68 -38.00 19.05
N ASN A 97 0.08 -38.56 18.11
CA ASN A 97 0.05 -39.99 17.86
C ASN A 97 1.48 -40.55 17.92
N GLN A 98 1.61 -41.89 17.89
CA GLN A 98 2.92 -42.55 18.05
C GLN A 98 3.96 -42.19 17.00
N ASN A 99 3.57 -41.59 15.87
CA ASN A 99 4.44 -41.28 14.73
C ASN A 99 4.68 -39.80 14.48
N ILE A 100 3.91 -38.93 15.13
CA ILE A 100 3.98 -37.46 14.88
C ILE A 100 3.96 -36.74 16.23
N ALA A 101 5.05 -36.07 16.55
CA ALA A 101 5.11 -35.14 17.68
C ALA A 101 4.61 -33.76 17.26
N PRO A 102 3.96 -33.00 18.16
CA PRO A 102 3.59 -31.59 17.91
C PRO A 102 4.80 -30.78 17.50
N ALA A 103 4.63 -29.85 16.56
CA ALA A 103 5.70 -28.93 16.17
C ALA A 103 6.09 -28.03 17.36
N SER A 104 7.38 -27.73 17.49
CA SER A 104 7.81 -26.77 18.52
C SER A 104 7.30 -25.36 18.20
N LYS A 105 7.08 -24.56 19.24
CA LYS A 105 6.64 -23.17 19.12
C LYS A 105 7.52 -22.37 18.14
N ASP A 106 8.83 -22.49 18.24
CA ASP A 106 9.79 -21.79 17.35
C ASP A 106 9.63 -22.16 15.87
N ARG A 107 9.21 -23.40 15.57
CA ARG A 107 8.97 -23.84 14.18
C ARG A 107 7.67 -23.24 13.65
N ILE A 108 6.64 -23.18 14.48
CA ILE A 108 5.36 -22.55 14.14
C ILE A 108 5.56 -21.06 13.93
N GLU A 109 6.25 -20.36 14.82
CA GLU A 109 6.55 -18.93 14.67
C GLU A 109 7.33 -18.63 13.38
N ARG A 110 8.35 -19.42 13.06
CA ARG A 110 9.09 -19.26 11.79
C ARG A 110 8.21 -19.52 10.56
N LEU A 111 7.30 -20.48 10.63
CA LEU A 111 6.34 -20.71 9.54
C LEU A 111 5.42 -19.51 9.37
N LEU A 112 4.85 -18.99 10.47
CA LEU A 112 3.96 -17.82 10.43
C LEU A 112 4.69 -16.59 9.86
N LEU A 113 5.91 -16.30 10.30
CA LEU A 113 6.72 -15.20 9.73
C LEU A 113 7.01 -15.40 8.25
N SER A 114 7.27 -16.63 7.81
CA SER A 114 7.48 -16.94 6.39
C SER A 114 6.21 -16.73 5.56
N LEU A 115 5.05 -17.15 6.07
CA LEU A 115 3.75 -16.96 5.41
C LEU A 115 3.38 -15.47 5.36
N GLU A 116 3.62 -14.73 6.43
CA GLU A 116 3.40 -13.29 6.48
C GLU A 116 4.26 -12.57 5.44
N LYS A 117 5.55 -12.90 5.40
CA LYS A 117 6.46 -12.36 4.38
C LYS A 117 5.99 -12.69 2.96
N GLN A 118 5.60 -13.93 2.69
CA GLN A 118 5.10 -14.35 1.38
C GLN A 118 3.84 -13.57 0.98
N ARG A 119 2.92 -13.34 1.93
CA ARG A 119 1.73 -12.51 1.74
C ARG A 119 2.12 -11.07 1.39
N ASP A 120 2.97 -10.46 2.19
CA ASP A 120 3.34 -9.04 2.06
C ASP A 120 4.14 -8.78 0.78
N ASP A 121 5.07 -9.67 0.42
CA ASP A 121 5.80 -9.62 -0.86
C ASP A 121 4.80 -9.70 -2.06
N ALA A 122 3.81 -10.58 -1.98
CA ALA A 122 2.78 -10.70 -3.01
C ALA A 122 1.84 -9.48 -3.06
N LEU A 123 1.50 -8.88 -1.92
CA LEU A 123 0.74 -7.63 -1.83
C LEU A 123 1.48 -6.47 -2.51
N ALA A 124 2.79 -6.34 -2.27
CA ALA A 124 3.60 -5.33 -2.94
C ALA A 124 3.53 -5.48 -4.47
N VAL A 125 3.58 -6.72 -4.98
CA VAL A 125 3.47 -6.97 -6.42
C VAL A 125 2.10 -6.63 -6.97
N ILE A 126 0.99 -7.06 -6.33
CA ILE A 126 -0.34 -6.75 -6.89
C ILE A 126 -0.63 -5.25 -6.92
N LEU A 127 -0.15 -4.48 -5.95
CA LEU A 127 -0.33 -3.02 -5.94
C LEU A 127 0.32 -2.34 -7.16
N THR A 128 1.33 -2.93 -7.78
CA THR A 128 1.90 -2.43 -9.04
C THR A 128 1.09 -2.83 -10.28
N MET A 129 0.25 -3.88 -10.18
CA MET A 129 -0.55 -4.41 -11.28
C MET A 129 -2.00 -3.89 -11.27
N LEU A 130 -2.53 -3.57 -10.09
CA LEU A 130 -3.92 -3.14 -9.91
C LEU A 130 -4.29 -1.86 -10.66
N PRO A 131 -3.39 -0.86 -10.88
CA PRO A 131 -3.71 0.31 -11.70
C PRO A 131 -4.16 -0.03 -13.13
N ASP A 132 -3.69 -1.15 -13.70
CA ASP A 132 -4.07 -1.64 -15.02
C ASP A 132 -5.29 -2.58 -14.97
N ALA A 133 -5.78 -2.93 -13.79
CA ALA A 133 -6.92 -3.81 -13.63
C ALA A 133 -8.23 -3.04 -13.83
N HIS A 134 -9.17 -3.70 -14.52
CA HIS A 134 -10.47 -3.11 -14.87
C HIS A 134 -11.24 -2.64 -13.61
N HIS A 135 -11.71 -1.41 -13.63
CA HIS A 135 -12.47 -0.73 -12.57
C HIS A 135 -11.74 -0.47 -11.23
N TRP A 136 -10.52 -0.92 -11.05
CA TRP A 136 -9.83 -0.70 -9.77
C TRP A 136 -9.61 0.79 -9.46
N THR A 137 -9.26 1.57 -10.49
CA THR A 137 -9.01 3.02 -10.34
C THR A 137 -10.25 3.86 -9.97
N ALA A 138 -11.45 3.26 -10.02
CA ALA A 138 -12.69 3.87 -9.58
C ALA A 138 -13.12 3.40 -8.18
N SER A 139 -12.32 2.60 -7.50
CA SER A 139 -12.65 1.98 -6.22
C SER A 139 -12.17 2.80 -5.02
N GLU A 140 -12.77 2.54 -3.84
CA GLU A 140 -12.31 3.09 -2.57
C GLU A 140 -10.91 2.59 -2.21
N GLN A 141 -10.56 1.36 -2.62
CA GLN A 141 -9.23 0.78 -2.43
C GLN A 141 -8.17 1.59 -3.19
N PHE A 142 -8.42 1.98 -4.43
CA PHE A 142 -7.54 2.89 -5.14
C PHE A 142 -7.37 4.21 -4.39
N ASN A 143 -8.47 4.82 -3.97
CA ASN A 143 -8.44 6.09 -3.22
C ASN A 143 -7.65 5.96 -1.91
N TYR A 144 -7.73 4.80 -1.25
CA TYR A 144 -6.94 4.54 -0.05
C TYR A 144 -5.43 4.58 -0.33
N PHE A 145 -4.96 3.93 -1.40
CA PHE A 145 -3.54 3.90 -1.76
C PHE A 145 -3.06 5.18 -2.46
N ALA A 146 -3.93 5.84 -3.22
CA ALA A 146 -3.63 7.10 -3.89
C ALA A 146 -3.72 8.33 -2.97
N ALA A 147 -4.15 8.17 -1.70
CA ALA A 147 -4.29 9.29 -0.76
C ALA A 147 -2.95 9.84 -0.26
N THR A 148 -1.83 9.17 -0.52
CA THR A 148 -0.48 9.63 -0.16
C THR A 148 0.48 9.52 -1.34
N MET A 149 1.60 10.22 -1.27
CA MET A 149 2.66 10.16 -2.29
C MET A 149 3.26 8.74 -2.44
N PHE A 150 3.10 7.88 -1.45
CA PHE A 150 3.60 6.50 -1.44
C PHE A 150 2.45 5.50 -1.56
N SER A 151 2.07 5.19 -2.80
CA SER A 151 0.93 4.31 -3.13
C SER A 151 1.23 2.81 -3.05
N THR A 152 2.45 2.41 -2.70
CA THR A 152 2.88 1.01 -2.58
C THR A 152 3.54 0.73 -1.23
N LEU A 153 3.75 -0.55 -0.91
CA LEU A 153 4.39 -0.97 0.35
C LEU A 153 5.90 -0.69 0.40
N ASP A 154 6.51 -0.25 -0.71
CA ASP A 154 7.96 -0.05 -0.83
C ASP A 154 8.52 0.96 0.18
N ILE A 155 7.73 1.94 0.58
CA ILE A 155 8.12 2.93 1.59
C ILE A 155 8.56 2.27 2.90
N VAL A 156 7.94 1.15 3.28
CA VAL A 156 8.27 0.42 4.51
C VAL A 156 9.66 -0.21 4.41
N HIS A 157 9.99 -0.78 3.24
CA HIS A 157 11.33 -1.30 2.97
C HIS A 157 12.39 -0.19 2.95
N GLN A 158 12.07 0.97 2.36
CA GLN A 158 12.95 2.14 2.36
C GLN A 158 13.22 2.68 3.77
N LEU A 159 12.27 2.50 4.69
CA LEU A 159 12.44 2.84 6.12
C LEU A 159 13.29 1.81 6.87
N GLY A 160 13.68 0.69 6.22
CA GLY A 160 14.57 -0.33 6.77
C GLY A 160 13.86 -1.51 7.46
N PHE A 161 12.55 -1.65 7.27
CA PHE A 161 11.81 -2.79 7.82
C PHE A 161 11.76 -3.97 6.84
N ALA A 162 11.84 -5.19 7.37
CA ALA A 162 11.82 -6.42 6.60
C ALA A 162 10.68 -7.39 6.98
N ASP A 163 9.94 -7.06 8.03
CA ASP A 163 8.85 -7.85 8.60
C ASP A 163 7.61 -6.99 8.86
N HIS A 164 6.45 -7.63 8.98
CA HIS A 164 5.16 -6.98 9.27
C HIS A 164 4.85 -5.81 8.33
N ILE A 165 5.17 -5.97 7.05
CA ILE A 165 5.20 -4.87 6.06
C ILE A 165 3.83 -4.21 5.93
N TRP A 166 2.74 -5.01 5.86
CA TRP A 166 1.39 -4.45 5.77
C TRP A 166 1.02 -3.64 7.02
N LEU A 167 1.26 -4.17 8.22
CA LEU A 167 0.97 -3.46 9.47
C LEU A 167 1.77 -2.15 9.57
N ARG A 168 3.07 -2.22 9.26
CA ARG A 168 3.95 -1.04 9.26
C ARG A 168 3.57 0.00 8.22
N TYR A 169 3.03 -0.45 7.06
CA TYR A 169 2.50 0.46 6.05
C TYR A 169 1.31 1.26 6.58
N GLN A 170 0.38 0.62 7.28
CA GLN A 170 -0.77 1.30 7.88
C GLN A 170 -0.33 2.39 8.87
N ASP A 171 0.64 2.09 9.74
CA ASP A 171 1.21 3.05 10.69
C ASP A 171 1.96 4.19 9.97
N THR A 172 2.73 3.86 8.93
CA THR A 172 3.47 4.83 8.12
C THR A 172 2.51 5.74 7.36
N ARG A 173 1.46 5.16 6.76
CA ARG A 173 0.42 5.91 6.06
C ARG A 173 -0.28 6.93 6.95
N ALA A 174 -0.60 6.57 8.19
CA ALA A 174 -1.22 7.50 9.15
C ALA A 174 -0.32 8.72 9.41
N LYS A 175 0.99 8.52 9.52
CA LYS A 175 1.97 9.60 9.66
C LYS A 175 2.10 10.44 8.38
N LEU A 176 2.14 9.77 7.20
CA LEU A 176 2.19 10.44 5.90
C LEU A 176 1.01 11.38 5.70
N LEU A 177 -0.21 10.94 5.99
CA LEU A 177 -1.40 11.80 5.89
C LEU A 177 -1.27 13.09 6.71
N THR A 178 -0.68 13.01 7.91
CA THR A 178 -0.45 14.20 8.76
C THR A 178 0.63 15.10 8.16
N ILE A 179 1.72 14.52 7.66
CA ILE A 179 2.82 15.27 7.03
C ILE A 179 2.31 15.97 5.77
N GLU A 180 1.64 15.23 4.89
CA GLU A 180 1.14 15.73 3.61
C GLU A 180 0.07 16.81 3.80
N HIS A 181 -0.84 16.65 4.76
CA HIS A 181 -1.81 17.69 5.08
C HIS A 181 -1.15 19.03 5.42
N ARG A 182 -0.05 18.99 6.18
CA ARG A 182 0.70 20.20 6.48
C ARG A 182 1.45 20.75 5.25
N LEU A 183 2.08 19.88 4.46
CA LEU A 183 2.81 20.28 3.26
C LEU A 183 1.90 20.89 2.19
N GLU A 184 0.70 20.35 1.99
CA GLU A 184 -0.26 20.88 1.02
C GLU A 184 -0.89 22.20 1.46
N THR A 185 -1.18 22.37 2.75
CA THR A 185 -1.80 23.60 3.25
C THR A 185 -0.82 24.75 3.37
N GLU A 186 0.42 24.49 3.80
CA GLU A 186 1.41 25.52 4.05
C GLU A 186 2.32 25.84 2.84
N PHE A 187 2.55 24.85 1.90
CA PHE A 187 3.61 25.00 0.89
C PHE A 187 3.23 24.61 -0.54
N PHE A 188 2.63 23.42 -0.77
CA PHE A 188 2.55 22.82 -2.11
C PHE A 188 1.18 22.86 -2.76
N SER A 189 0.14 23.26 -2.08
CA SER A 189 -1.29 23.24 -2.38
C SER A 189 -1.91 21.83 -2.52
N PRO A 190 -3.18 21.67 -2.10
CA PRO A 190 -3.92 20.43 -2.27
C PRO A 190 -4.01 20.00 -3.74
N GLU A 191 -4.28 20.93 -4.65
CA GLU A 191 -4.47 20.66 -6.07
C GLU A 191 -3.20 20.08 -6.72
N LEU A 192 -2.02 20.64 -6.42
CA LEU A 192 -0.76 20.09 -6.91
C LEU A 192 -0.47 18.72 -6.30
N MET A 193 -0.65 18.57 -4.98
CA MET A 193 -0.40 17.32 -4.30
C MET A 193 -1.32 16.19 -4.81
N ASP A 194 -2.61 16.45 -5.01
CA ASP A 194 -3.56 15.48 -5.53
C ASP A 194 -3.21 15.03 -6.95
N MET A 195 -2.79 15.97 -7.80
CA MET A 195 -2.33 15.64 -9.15
C MET A 195 -1.10 14.74 -9.11
N LEU A 196 -0.11 15.04 -8.25
CA LEU A 196 1.12 14.25 -8.13
C LEU A 196 0.85 12.84 -7.54
N ARG A 197 0.00 12.73 -6.51
CA ARG A 197 -0.44 11.45 -5.91
C ARG A 197 -1.12 10.57 -6.96
N THR A 198 -2.09 11.13 -7.68
CA THR A 198 -2.84 10.41 -8.72
C THR A 198 -1.94 9.96 -9.86
N ALA A 199 -1.06 10.82 -10.37
CA ALA A 199 -0.12 10.46 -11.42
C ALA A 199 0.82 9.34 -10.99
N ASN A 200 1.28 9.36 -9.74
CA ASN A 200 2.12 8.29 -9.18
C ASN A 200 1.35 6.98 -9.01
N ALA A 201 0.17 7.02 -8.40
CA ALA A 201 -0.64 5.83 -8.14
C ALA A 201 -1.08 5.13 -9.44
N LEU A 202 -1.28 5.89 -10.53
CA LEU A 202 -1.59 5.37 -11.85
C LEU A 202 -0.35 5.00 -12.68
N ASN A 203 0.86 5.32 -12.19
CA ASN A 203 2.12 5.25 -12.94
C ASN A 203 2.03 5.95 -14.33
N LYS A 204 1.24 7.02 -14.41
CA LYS A 204 1.01 7.79 -15.63
C LYS A 204 1.92 9.02 -15.69
N TRP A 205 3.19 8.77 -15.97
CA TRP A 205 4.17 9.79 -16.22
C TRP A 205 4.46 9.83 -17.73
N ASP A 206 3.57 10.46 -18.51
CA ASP A 206 3.76 10.62 -19.95
C ASP A 206 5.06 11.36 -20.26
N MET A 207 5.72 10.99 -21.36
CA MET A 207 7.06 11.47 -21.70
C MET A 207 7.06 12.87 -22.36
N THR A 208 6.12 13.75 -22.00
CA THR A 208 6.14 15.16 -22.40
C THR A 208 7.12 15.94 -21.52
N LEU A 209 7.60 17.10 -22.02
CA LEU A 209 8.51 17.97 -21.24
C LEU A 209 7.86 18.43 -19.93
N ASP A 210 6.57 18.72 -19.95
CA ASP A 210 5.84 19.17 -18.76
C ASP A 210 5.69 18.03 -17.75
N THR A 211 5.33 16.85 -18.19
CA THR A 211 5.21 15.66 -17.31
C THR A 211 6.55 15.30 -16.68
N ALA A 212 7.67 15.47 -17.38
CA ALA A 212 9.00 15.27 -16.79
C ALA A 212 9.27 16.25 -15.62
N GLN A 213 8.75 17.49 -15.70
CA GLN A 213 8.87 18.45 -14.60
C GLN A 213 8.01 18.05 -13.40
N TYR A 214 6.78 17.60 -13.62
CA TYR A 214 5.91 17.08 -12.56
C TYR A 214 6.50 15.82 -11.89
N LYS A 215 7.07 14.89 -12.67
CA LYS A 215 7.75 13.71 -12.12
C LYS A 215 8.94 14.08 -11.24
N ARG A 216 9.76 15.06 -11.66
CA ARG A 216 10.86 15.57 -10.84
C ARG A 216 10.34 16.25 -9.58
N MET A 217 9.23 16.98 -9.68
CA MET A 217 8.60 17.62 -8.52
C MET A 217 8.12 16.58 -7.52
N TYR A 218 7.41 15.55 -8.00
CA TYR A 218 7.02 14.39 -7.18
C TYR A 218 8.24 13.80 -6.45
N GLN A 219 9.34 13.53 -7.16
CA GLN A 219 10.56 12.96 -6.56
C GLN A 219 11.17 13.86 -5.47
N ARG A 220 11.13 15.17 -5.66
CA ARG A 220 11.66 16.12 -4.67
C ARG A 220 10.76 16.20 -3.43
N ILE A 221 9.46 16.27 -3.62
CA ILE A 221 8.50 16.35 -2.49
C ILE A 221 8.50 15.03 -1.72
N SER A 222 8.44 13.87 -2.39
CA SER A 222 8.50 12.56 -1.72
C SER A 222 9.80 12.35 -0.95
N ALA A 223 10.94 12.89 -1.43
CA ALA A 223 12.20 12.87 -0.67
C ALA A 223 12.13 13.72 0.62
N ILE A 224 11.44 14.87 0.58
CA ILE A 224 11.17 15.68 1.78
C ILE A 224 10.30 14.90 2.77
N GLU A 225 9.21 14.32 2.32
CA GLU A 225 8.32 13.51 3.18
C GLU A 225 9.06 12.33 3.82
N PHE A 226 9.87 11.62 3.03
CA PHE A 226 10.70 10.53 3.55
C PHE A 226 11.69 11.02 4.62
N SER A 227 12.30 12.21 4.42
CA SER A 227 13.18 12.82 5.41
C SER A 227 12.42 13.16 6.70
N ILE A 228 11.21 13.73 6.58
CA ILE A 228 10.37 14.06 7.74
C ILE A 228 9.97 12.79 8.50
N LEU A 229 9.59 11.73 7.80
CA LEU A 229 9.26 10.43 8.41
C LEU A 229 10.42 9.85 9.23
N ARG A 230 11.67 10.01 8.76
CA ARG A 230 12.86 9.48 9.42
C ARG A 230 13.34 10.33 10.59
N ILE A 231 13.28 11.64 10.46
CA ILE A 231 13.94 12.58 11.37
C ILE A 231 12.92 13.26 12.30
N GLY A 232 11.65 13.38 11.85
CA GLY A 232 10.60 14.09 12.57
C GLY A 232 10.63 15.62 12.39
N GLU A 233 11.57 16.15 11.62
CA GLU A 233 11.76 17.60 11.43
C GLU A 233 11.47 18.02 9.99
N TYR A 234 10.85 19.19 9.82
CA TYR A 234 10.57 19.78 8.51
C TYR A 234 11.78 20.56 8.02
N PRO A 235 12.41 20.16 6.90
CA PRO A 235 13.56 20.87 6.33
C PRO A 235 13.09 22.13 5.58
N ILE A 236 12.68 23.16 6.29
CA ILE A 236 12.07 24.38 5.75
C ILE A 236 12.88 25.01 4.61
N PRO A 237 14.23 25.15 4.68
CA PRO A 237 15.00 25.70 3.56
C PRO A 237 14.80 24.90 2.27
N SER A 238 14.85 23.57 2.33
CA SER A 238 14.65 22.70 1.16
C SER A 238 13.23 22.77 0.61
N ILE A 239 12.24 22.91 1.49
CA ILE A 239 10.83 23.11 1.11
C ILE A 239 10.68 24.43 0.35
N ILE A 240 11.22 25.52 0.87
CA ILE A 240 11.19 26.85 0.24
C ILE A 240 11.91 26.85 -1.13
N ASP A 241 13.01 26.11 -1.27
CA ASP A 241 13.70 25.95 -2.56
C ASP A 241 12.79 25.25 -3.61
N ILE A 242 11.98 24.28 -3.17
CA ILE A 242 10.99 23.63 -4.04
C ILE A 242 9.91 24.65 -4.43
N VAL A 243 9.33 25.37 -3.48
CA VAL A 243 8.32 26.41 -3.74
C VAL A 243 8.84 27.45 -4.73
N ASN A 244 10.07 27.95 -4.54
CA ASN A 244 10.69 28.88 -5.48
C ASN A 244 10.88 28.29 -6.87
N SER A 245 11.21 26.99 -6.97
CA SER A 245 11.29 26.30 -8.26
C SER A 245 9.93 26.27 -8.98
N ILE A 246 8.83 26.06 -8.24
CA ILE A 246 7.46 26.11 -8.77
C ILE A 246 7.11 27.51 -9.26
N ARG A 247 7.39 28.54 -8.45
CA ARG A 247 7.13 29.96 -8.78
C ARG A 247 7.85 30.39 -10.06
N LEU A 248 9.11 29.99 -10.22
CA LEU A 248 9.96 30.36 -11.35
C LEU A 248 9.73 29.52 -12.61
N ALA A 249 8.94 28.46 -12.54
CA ALA A 249 8.63 27.63 -13.68
C ALA A 249 7.89 28.43 -14.76
N LYS A 250 8.35 28.31 -16.01
CA LYS A 250 7.80 29.06 -17.17
C LYS A 250 6.47 28.48 -17.63
N GLY A 251 5.62 29.33 -18.19
CA GLY A 251 4.35 28.92 -18.76
C GLY A 251 3.35 28.42 -17.72
N ASN A 252 2.52 27.47 -18.15
CA ASN A 252 1.45 26.87 -17.32
C ASN A 252 1.91 25.68 -16.48
N VAL A 253 3.22 25.42 -16.42
CA VAL A 253 3.73 24.34 -15.56
C VAL A 253 3.43 24.67 -14.10
N PHE A 254 2.91 23.68 -13.37
CA PHE A 254 2.40 23.80 -11.99
C PHE A 254 1.27 24.83 -11.86
N ALA A 255 0.35 24.87 -12.82
CA ALA A 255 -0.83 25.74 -12.79
C ALA A 255 -1.70 25.46 -11.56
N GLU A 256 -1.76 24.22 -11.13
CA GLU A 256 -2.45 23.75 -9.94
C GLU A 256 -2.00 24.50 -8.70
N TRP A 257 -0.69 24.69 -8.54
CA TRP A 257 -0.12 25.48 -7.44
C TRP A 257 -0.27 26.98 -7.67
N LYS A 258 0.06 27.48 -8.88
CA LYS A 258 0.10 28.91 -9.17
C LYS A 258 -1.27 29.59 -9.00
N ASN A 259 -2.35 28.85 -9.23
CA ASN A 259 -3.72 29.36 -9.10
C ASN A 259 -4.35 29.05 -7.74
N SER A 260 -3.63 28.41 -6.83
CA SER A 260 -4.13 28.01 -5.51
C SER A 260 -4.12 29.13 -4.47
N ASP A 261 -4.86 28.94 -3.39
CA ASP A 261 -4.80 29.83 -2.23
C ASP A 261 -3.45 29.74 -1.51
N THR A 262 -2.80 28.57 -1.53
CA THR A 262 -1.47 28.37 -0.96
C THR A 262 -0.43 29.26 -1.65
N ALA A 263 -0.52 29.45 -2.97
CA ALA A 263 0.40 30.34 -3.69
C ALA A 263 0.34 31.80 -3.19
N LYS A 264 -0.82 32.26 -2.75
CA LYS A 264 -1.01 33.62 -2.22
C LYS A 264 -0.20 33.88 -0.95
N LEU A 265 0.11 32.84 -0.16
CA LEU A 265 0.95 32.94 1.03
C LEU A 265 2.40 33.35 0.68
N PHE A 266 2.81 33.15 -0.56
CA PHE A 266 4.15 33.45 -1.08
C PHE A 266 4.18 34.68 -2.00
N GLU A 267 3.07 35.41 -2.10
CA GLU A 267 3.05 36.69 -2.82
C GLU A 267 3.79 37.74 -2.01
N ASP A 268 4.51 38.59 -2.73
CA ASP A 268 5.21 39.74 -2.11
C ASP A 268 4.19 40.85 -1.82
N HIS A 269 3.81 40.97 -0.57
CA HIS A 269 2.93 42.05 -0.07
C HIS A 269 3.69 43.33 0.28
N GLY A 270 4.93 43.48 -0.20
CA GLY A 270 5.75 44.68 0.01
C GLY A 270 5.01 45.97 -0.34
N TYR A 271 5.01 46.92 0.58
CA TYR A 271 4.41 48.24 0.37
C TYR A 271 5.06 48.91 -0.84
N LYS A 272 4.29 49.13 -1.90
CA LYS A 272 4.72 49.91 -3.06
C LYS A 272 4.37 51.36 -2.80
N ASN A 273 5.37 52.20 -2.55
CA ASN A 273 5.22 53.65 -2.48
C ASN A 273 4.57 54.17 -3.77
N LYS A 274 3.32 54.63 -3.69
CA LYS A 274 2.68 55.33 -4.80
C LYS A 274 3.11 56.80 -4.73
N LYS A 275 3.42 57.43 -5.88
CA LYS A 275 3.81 58.86 -5.98
C LYS A 275 2.80 59.82 -5.32
N GLN A 276 1.59 59.37 -4.97
CA GLN A 276 0.53 60.15 -4.32
C GLN A 276 0.43 59.90 -2.80
N ALA A 277 1.25 59.05 -2.22
CA ALA A 277 1.22 58.84 -0.78
C ALA A 277 2.01 60.00 -0.11
N GLY A 278 1.34 60.78 0.73
CA GLY A 278 1.91 61.95 1.43
C GLY A 278 2.88 61.59 2.56
N GLY A 279 3.58 60.46 2.54
CA GLY A 279 4.59 60.04 3.50
C GLY A 279 5.42 58.87 3.03
N TYR A 280 6.68 58.80 3.41
CA TYR A 280 7.56 57.66 3.21
C TYR A 280 7.51 56.78 4.46
N PHE A 281 7.11 55.54 4.31
CA PHE A 281 7.24 54.52 5.33
C PHE A 281 8.46 53.64 4.98
N PHE A 282 9.43 53.57 5.88
CA PHE A 282 10.60 52.71 5.76
C PHE A 282 10.36 51.40 6.47
#